data_27d5263f37ab574728be358c1edc70f9
#
_entry.id   27d5263f37ab574728be358c1edc70f9
#
_cell.length_a   1.000
_cell.length_b   1.000
_cell.length_c   1.000
_cell.angle_alpha   90.00
_cell.angle_beta   90.00
_cell.angle_gamma   90.00
#
_symmetry.space_group_name_H-M   'P 1'
#
loop_
_entity.id
_entity.type
_entity.pdbx_description
1 polymer ?
#
loop_
_entity_poly.entity_id
_entity_poly.type
_entity_poly.pdbx_seq_one_letter_code
_entity_poly.pdbx_strand_id
1 'polypeptide(L)'
;MALLREGRVDEVEVTTIDLRGTDGELVPAVHARPDGMPRRGLVLHPDIMGLRPLFDDLCRRLATHGIAVCAPEPFARFDVTDLDPTGRMQLVRSMDDELQIGDLERAADHLVVHDDVTDVAILGFCMGGMYALKAAATGRFDRAVAFYGMIRVPDGWRGEALAEPLTTAANVCPTLAIFGGADAFTPAADIDALRAAWAGRDDCEVVVYAGAEHGFVHDADRPAHRADDAADAWSRTLAFLGVE
;
A
#
# COMPACT_ATOMS: atom_id res chain seq x y z
N MET A 1 2.18 -3.14 22.25
CA MET A 1 1.58 -4.40 21.78
C MET A 1 1.66 -4.39 20.27
N ALA A 2 2.45 -5.25 19.68
CA ALA A 2 2.53 -5.31 18.22
C ALA A 2 1.19 -5.79 17.69
N LEU A 3 0.60 -5.03 16.83
CA LEU A 3 -0.78 -5.22 16.39
C LEU A 3 -0.91 -6.19 15.25
N LEU A 4 0.12 -6.38 14.48
CA LEU A 4 0.27 -7.56 13.65
C LEU A 4 0.82 -8.64 14.57
N ARG A 5 0.06 -9.71 14.81
CA ARG A 5 0.38 -10.76 15.78
C ARG A 5 1.86 -11.09 15.79
N GLU A 6 2.49 -10.96 16.97
CA GLU A 6 3.86 -11.42 17.20
C GLU A 6 3.86 -12.93 17.35
N GLY A 7 4.89 -13.57 16.83
CA GLY A 7 5.09 -15.01 16.97
C GLY A 7 5.03 -15.76 15.65
N ARG A 8 5.07 -17.07 15.75
CA ARG A 8 5.04 -17.98 14.60
C ARG A 8 3.67 -17.91 13.93
N VAL A 9 3.64 -17.47 12.69
CA VAL A 9 2.45 -17.43 11.83
C VAL A 9 2.49 -18.58 10.81
N ASP A 10 2.84 -19.76 11.28
CA ASP A 10 3.03 -20.97 10.44
C ASP A 10 1.71 -21.52 9.85
N GLU A 11 0.57 -21.04 10.35
CA GLU A 11 -0.76 -21.51 9.94
C GLU A 11 -1.31 -20.75 8.73
N VAL A 12 -0.57 -19.78 8.20
CA VAL A 12 -0.95 -18.99 7.04
C VAL A 12 -0.23 -19.52 5.80
N GLU A 13 -1.00 -19.87 4.79
CA GLU A 13 -0.45 -20.22 3.48
C GLU A 13 0.05 -18.95 2.77
N VAL A 14 1.32 -18.94 2.36
CA VAL A 14 1.93 -17.87 1.55
C VAL A 14 2.54 -18.50 0.32
N THR A 15 2.08 -18.06 -0.84
CA THR A 15 2.52 -18.56 -2.15
C THR A 15 2.96 -17.42 -3.05
N THR A 16 3.87 -17.71 -3.97
CA THR A 16 4.16 -16.81 -5.09
C THR A 16 3.29 -17.24 -6.26
N ILE A 17 2.64 -16.30 -6.90
CA ILE A 17 1.76 -16.48 -8.06
C ILE A 17 2.17 -15.52 -9.17
N ASP A 18 1.73 -15.78 -10.38
CA ASP A 18 1.86 -14.87 -11.51
C ASP A 18 0.47 -14.34 -11.89
N LEU A 19 0.28 -13.03 -11.77
CA LEU A 19 -0.89 -12.32 -12.30
C LEU A 19 -0.65 -12.00 -13.78
N ARG A 20 -1.71 -11.88 -14.53
CA ARG A 20 -1.62 -11.37 -15.91
C ARG A 20 -1.99 -9.89 -15.92
N GLY A 21 -1.00 -9.04 -16.16
CA GLY A 21 -1.17 -7.60 -16.30
C GLY A 21 -2.09 -7.22 -17.47
N THR A 22 -2.50 -5.96 -17.51
CA THR A 22 -3.39 -5.45 -18.56
C THR A 22 -2.73 -5.43 -19.95
N ASP A 23 -1.40 -5.35 -20.01
CA ASP A 23 -0.56 -5.49 -21.21
C ASP A 23 -0.30 -6.96 -21.60
N GLY A 24 -0.73 -7.91 -20.78
CA GLY A 24 -0.53 -9.34 -20.98
C GLY A 24 0.77 -9.90 -20.41
N GLU A 25 1.66 -9.05 -19.88
CA GLU A 25 2.88 -9.49 -19.20
C GLU A 25 2.55 -10.19 -17.87
N LEU A 26 3.48 -11.04 -17.41
CA LEU A 26 3.36 -11.69 -16.11
C LEU A 26 3.88 -10.76 -15.01
N VAL A 27 3.09 -10.60 -13.97
CA VAL A 27 3.39 -9.81 -12.78
C VAL A 27 3.49 -10.76 -11.59
N PRO A 28 4.70 -11.05 -11.10
CA PRO A 28 4.86 -11.84 -9.88
C PRO A 28 4.13 -11.20 -8.71
N ALA A 29 3.49 -12.00 -7.89
CA ALA A 29 2.80 -11.51 -6.71
C ALA A 29 2.93 -12.50 -5.54
N VAL A 30 2.88 -11.97 -4.33
CA VAL A 30 2.74 -12.76 -3.11
C VAL A 30 1.27 -12.86 -2.78
N HIS A 31 0.77 -14.08 -2.56
CA HIS A 31 -0.58 -14.34 -2.09
C HIS A 31 -0.52 -15.01 -0.72
N ALA A 32 -1.16 -14.41 0.27
CA ALA A 32 -1.29 -14.95 1.61
C ALA A 32 -2.77 -15.17 1.94
N ARG A 33 -3.09 -16.40 2.36
CA ARG A 33 -4.45 -16.81 2.66
C ARG A 33 -4.58 -17.17 4.13
N PRO A 34 -5.62 -16.65 4.85
CA PRO A 34 -5.89 -17.05 6.22
C PRO A 34 -6.37 -18.50 6.29
N ASP A 35 -6.23 -19.11 7.45
CA ASP A 35 -6.92 -20.37 7.74
C ASP A 35 -8.45 -20.09 7.82
N GLY A 36 -9.22 -20.77 6.99
CA GLY A 36 -10.66 -20.59 6.84
C GLY A 36 -11.08 -19.50 5.84
N MET A 37 -12.34 -19.08 5.91
CA MET A 37 -12.88 -18.08 4.99
C MET A 37 -12.40 -16.67 5.36
N PRO A 38 -11.79 -15.94 4.43
CA PRO A 38 -11.38 -14.57 4.69
C PRO A 38 -12.58 -13.64 4.87
N ARG A 39 -12.41 -12.65 5.73
CA ARG A 39 -13.41 -11.61 5.97
C ARG A 39 -13.42 -10.54 4.88
N ARG A 40 -12.24 -10.32 4.27
CA ARG A 40 -12.05 -9.37 3.17
C ARG A 40 -10.77 -9.67 2.41
N GLY A 41 -10.67 -9.11 1.19
CA GLY A 41 -9.44 -9.05 0.42
C GLY A 41 -8.65 -7.77 0.71
N LEU A 42 -7.34 -7.84 0.55
CA LEU A 42 -6.44 -6.69 0.64
C LEU A 42 -5.37 -6.78 -0.45
N VAL A 43 -5.33 -5.80 -1.32
CA VAL A 43 -4.18 -5.61 -2.21
C VAL A 43 -3.14 -4.79 -1.46
N LEU A 44 -1.91 -5.30 -1.38
CA LEU A 44 -0.81 -4.62 -0.72
C LEU A 44 0.21 -4.17 -1.75
N HIS A 45 0.44 -2.85 -1.85
CA HIS A 45 1.47 -2.31 -2.73
C HIS A 45 2.75 -2.04 -1.94
N PRO A 46 3.88 -2.68 -2.29
CA PRO A 46 5.16 -2.49 -1.61
C PRO A 46 5.71 -1.06 -1.73
N ASP A 47 6.76 -0.81 -0.96
CA ASP A 47 7.57 0.41 -1.09
C ASP A 47 8.49 0.36 -2.33
N ILE A 48 9.38 1.35 -2.46
CA ILE A 48 10.33 1.49 -3.56
C ILE A 48 11.28 0.29 -3.76
N MET A 49 11.40 -0.57 -2.76
CA MET A 49 12.24 -1.76 -2.87
C MET A 49 11.53 -2.97 -3.48
N GLY A 50 10.23 -2.88 -3.75
CA GLY A 50 9.43 -3.97 -4.30
C GLY A 50 9.24 -5.13 -3.33
N LEU A 51 8.82 -6.27 -3.86
CA LEU A 51 8.63 -7.50 -3.07
C LEU A 51 9.96 -8.00 -2.52
N ARG A 52 9.94 -8.40 -1.26
CA ARG A 52 11.06 -8.99 -0.53
C ARG A 52 10.53 -9.67 0.74
N PRO A 53 11.34 -10.46 1.49
CA PRO A 53 10.88 -11.21 2.67
C PRO A 53 10.11 -10.39 3.71
N LEU A 54 10.35 -9.08 3.81
CA LEU A 54 9.57 -8.17 4.64
C LEU A 54 8.10 -8.15 4.25
N PHE A 55 7.80 -8.11 2.94
CA PHE A 55 6.41 -8.08 2.46
C PHE A 55 5.75 -9.45 2.53
N ASP A 56 6.50 -10.54 2.38
CA ASP A 56 5.99 -11.89 2.64
C ASP A 56 5.53 -12.02 4.10
N ASP A 57 6.33 -11.50 5.04
CA ASP A 57 6.00 -11.50 6.47
C ASP A 57 4.80 -10.58 6.77
N LEU A 58 4.72 -9.40 6.16
CA LEU A 58 3.57 -8.51 6.31
C LEU A 58 2.27 -9.12 5.75
N CYS A 59 2.31 -9.73 4.57
CA CYS A 59 1.18 -10.44 3.99
C CYS A 59 0.70 -11.56 4.92
N ARG A 60 1.64 -12.36 5.45
CA ARG A 60 1.37 -13.42 6.41
C ARG A 60 0.72 -12.90 7.69
N ARG A 61 1.25 -11.81 8.28
CA ARG A 61 0.70 -11.20 9.49
C ARG A 61 -0.70 -10.62 9.28
N LEU A 62 -0.93 -9.94 8.16
CA LEU A 62 -2.25 -9.45 7.80
C LEU A 62 -3.25 -10.60 7.63
N ALA A 63 -2.82 -11.73 7.05
CA ALA A 63 -3.68 -12.90 6.92
C ALA A 63 -4.09 -13.50 8.28
N THR A 64 -3.28 -13.38 9.34
CA THR A 64 -3.69 -13.82 10.69
C THR A 64 -4.89 -13.06 11.26
N HIS A 65 -5.23 -11.91 10.67
CA HIS A 65 -6.44 -11.13 11.00
C HIS A 65 -7.65 -11.52 10.13
N GLY A 66 -7.55 -12.62 9.37
CA GLY A 66 -8.64 -13.08 8.50
C GLY A 66 -8.73 -12.30 7.18
N ILE A 67 -7.63 -11.76 6.69
CA ILE A 67 -7.54 -11.02 5.44
C ILE A 67 -6.85 -11.91 4.39
N ALA A 68 -7.45 -12.09 3.21
CA ALA A 68 -6.73 -12.62 2.05
C ALA A 68 -5.92 -11.48 1.42
N VAL A 69 -4.60 -11.66 1.25
CA VAL A 69 -3.71 -10.60 0.78
C VAL A 69 -3.07 -10.97 -0.54
N CYS A 70 -3.06 -10.05 -1.49
CA CYS A 70 -2.30 -10.18 -2.73
C CYS A 70 -1.41 -8.94 -2.92
N ALA A 71 -0.10 -9.16 -3.07
CA ALA A 71 0.88 -8.09 -3.24
C ALA A 71 1.63 -8.26 -4.57
N PRO A 72 1.29 -7.50 -5.63
CA PRO A 72 1.99 -7.55 -6.90
C PRO A 72 3.35 -6.85 -6.84
N GLU A 73 4.32 -7.34 -7.65
CA GLU A 73 5.64 -6.71 -7.81
C GLU A 73 5.52 -5.42 -8.66
N PRO A 74 5.80 -4.24 -8.08
CA PRO A 74 5.66 -2.99 -8.81
C PRO A 74 6.67 -2.82 -9.95
N PHE A 75 7.80 -3.52 -9.89
CA PHE A 75 8.85 -3.45 -10.90
C PHE A 75 8.85 -4.63 -11.88
N ALA A 76 7.73 -5.34 -12.03
CA ALA A 76 7.63 -6.53 -12.88
C ALA A 76 8.12 -6.32 -14.34
N ARG A 77 8.08 -5.07 -14.81
CA ARG A 77 8.49 -4.69 -16.18
C ARG A 77 9.90 -4.09 -16.27
N PHE A 78 10.65 -4.11 -15.16
CA PHE A 78 11.98 -3.50 -15.08
C PHE A 78 12.98 -4.51 -14.52
N ASP A 79 14.20 -4.50 -15.07
CA ASP A 79 15.31 -5.20 -14.43
C ASP A 79 15.86 -4.34 -13.28
N VAL A 80 15.61 -4.80 -12.07
CA VAL A 80 16.01 -4.12 -10.83
C VAL A 80 17.03 -4.91 -10.01
N THR A 81 17.60 -5.97 -10.58
CA THR A 81 18.45 -6.95 -9.88
C THR A 81 19.63 -6.29 -9.17
N ASP A 82 20.30 -5.36 -9.83
CA ASP A 82 21.50 -4.68 -9.30
C ASP A 82 21.24 -3.23 -8.85
N LEU A 83 19.97 -2.82 -8.74
CA LEU A 83 19.64 -1.44 -8.40
C LEU A 83 19.52 -1.25 -6.88
N ASP A 84 20.27 -0.28 -6.39
CA ASP A 84 20.10 0.28 -5.04
C ASP A 84 18.79 1.11 -4.95
N PRO A 85 18.39 1.58 -3.75
CA PRO A 85 17.19 2.40 -3.60
C PRO A 85 17.19 3.65 -4.50
N THR A 86 18.35 4.27 -4.73
CA THR A 86 18.48 5.46 -5.57
C THR A 86 18.20 5.14 -7.04
N GLY A 87 18.74 4.02 -7.54
CA GLY A 87 18.48 3.53 -8.89
C GLY A 87 17.00 3.20 -9.11
N ARG A 88 16.36 2.55 -8.13
CA ARG A 88 14.92 2.27 -8.19
C ARG A 88 14.07 3.55 -8.19
N MET A 89 14.43 4.56 -7.37
CA MET A 89 13.76 5.86 -7.40
C MET A 89 13.83 6.55 -8.77
N GLN A 90 14.93 6.37 -9.50
CA GLN A 90 15.07 6.92 -10.86
C GLN A 90 14.18 6.22 -11.88
N LEU A 91 13.84 4.94 -11.66
CA LEU A 91 12.93 4.20 -12.54
C LEU A 91 11.47 4.65 -12.41
N VAL A 92 11.06 5.20 -11.27
CA VAL A 92 9.66 5.59 -11.03
C VAL A 92 9.15 6.51 -12.13
N ARG A 93 9.98 7.45 -12.62
CA ARG A 93 9.62 8.34 -13.74
C ARG A 93 9.27 7.64 -15.05
N SER A 94 9.66 6.37 -15.19
CA SER A 94 9.39 5.54 -16.36
C SER A 94 8.23 4.55 -16.14
N MET A 95 7.63 4.57 -14.95
CA MET A 95 6.43 3.79 -14.68
C MET A 95 5.23 4.40 -15.40
N ASP A 96 4.23 3.56 -15.61
CA ASP A 96 2.96 3.92 -16.21
C ASP A 96 1.84 3.66 -15.19
N ASP A 97 1.08 4.70 -14.87
CA ASP A 97 -0.02 4.61 -13.89
C ASP A 97 -1.12 3.63 -14.33
N GLU A 98 -1.43 3.54 -15.63
CA GLU A 98 -2.46 2.62 -16.13
C GLU A 98 -2.02 1.17 -15.91
N LEU A 99 -0.74 0.87 -16.15
CA LEU A 99 -0.20 -0.47 -15.91
C LEU A 99 -0.11 -0.79 -14.42
N GLN A 100 0.41 0.15 -13.60
CA GLN A 100 0.52 -0.05 -12.15
C GLN A 100 -0.85 -0.23 -11.48
N ILE A 101 -1.80 0.64 -11.79
CA ILE A 101 -3.17 0.55 -11.26
C ILE A 101 -3.86 -0.71 -11.79
N GLY A 102 -3.67 -1.01 -13.07
CA GLY A 102 -4.19 -2.23 -13.68
C GLY A 102 -3.70 -3.51 -12.98
N ASP A 103 -2.43 -3.58 -12.60
CA ASP A 103 -1.89 -4.72 -11.85
C ASP A 103 -2.52 -4.84 -10.45
N LEU A 104 -2.78 -3.71 -9.78
CA LEU A 104 -3.49 -3.69 -8.49
C LEU A 104 -4.94 -4.17 -8.64
N GLU A 105 -5.61 -3.79 -9.71
CA GLU A 105 -6.96 -4.27 -10.02
C GLU A 105 -6.96 -5.77 -10.34
N ARG A 106 -5.95 -6.29 -11.06
CA ARG A 106 -5.78 -7.73 -11.30
C ARG A 106 -5.52 -8.50 -10.00
N ALA A 107 -4.75 -7.94 -9.08
CA ALA A 107 -4.58 -8.53 -7.76
C ALA A 107 -5.91 -8.58 -6.98
N ALA A 108 -6.73 -7.54 -7.09
CA ALA A 108 -8.06 -7.52 -6.49
C ALA A 108 -9.01 -8.54 -7.16
N ASP A 109 -8.97 -8.70 -8.49
CA ASP A 109 -9.75 -9.71 -9.21
C ASP A 109 -9.33 -11.13 -8.80
N HIS A 110 -8.02 -11.36 -8.60
CA HIS A 110 -7.50 -12.63 -8.10
C HIS A 110 -8.13 -12.99 -6.74
N LEU A 111 -8.13 -12.05 -5.79
CA LEU A 111 -8.71 -12.27 -4.47
C LEU A 111 -10.23 -12.57 -4.54
N VAL A 112 -10.97 -11.85 -5.38
CA VAL A 112 -12.42 -12.13 -5.58
C VAL A 112 -12.66 -13.54 -6.12
N VAL A 113 -11.85 -13.98 -7.08
CA VAL A 113 -12.05 -15.28 -7.76
C VAL A 113 -11.56 -16.44 -6.91
N HIS A 114 -10.42 -16.30 -6.22
CA HIS A 114 -9.75 -17.42 -5.54
C HIS A 114 -10.06 -17.51 -4.05
N ASP A 115 -10.42 -16.39 -3.42
CA ASP A 115 -10.68 -16.32 -1.99
C ASP A 115 -12.16 -16.06 -1.65
N ASP A 116 -13.01 -15.92 -2.67
CA ASP A 116 -14.47 -15.70 -2.54
C ASP A 116 -14.80 -14.48 -1.66
N VAL A 117 -13.99 -13.42 -1.78
CA VAL A 117 -14.21 -12.15 -1.07
C VAL A 117 -15.00 -11.18 -1.92
N THR A 118 -15.89 -10.41 -1.31
CA THR A 118 -16.69 -9.38 -1.99
C THR A 118 -16.07 -7.99 -1.84
N ASP A 119 -15.45 -7.74 -0.68
CA ASP A 119 -14.86 -6.46 -0.33
C ASP A 119 -13.34 -6.54 -0.44
N VAL A 120 -12.76 -5.66 -1.24
CA VAL A 120 -11.31 -5.61 -1.44
C VAL A 120 -10.80 -4.21 -1.15
N ALA A 121 -9.96 -4.10 -0.12
CA ALA A 121 -9.25 -2.87 0.20
C ALA A 121 -7.89 -2.81 -0.49
N ILE A 122 -7.30 -1.62 -0.52
CA ILE A 122 -5.90 -1.42 -0.92
C ILE A 122 -5.10 -0.80 0.22
N LEU A 123 -3.87 -1.24 0.41
CA LEU A 123 -2.91 -0.68 1.35
C LEU A 123 -1.55 -0.54 0.68
N GLY A 124 -0.87 0.58 0.91
CA GLY A 124 0.45 0.77 0.34
C GLY A 124 1.38 1.61 1.22
N PHE A 125 2.69 1.42 0.99
CA PHE A 125 3.76 2.10 1.73
C PHE A 125 4.64 2.93 0.79
N CYS A 126 4.97 4.18 1.15
CA CYS A 126 5.87 5.02 0.36
C CYS A 126 5.35 5.20 -1.08
N MET A 127 6.07 4.75 -2.10
CA MET A 127 5.60 4.67 -3.47
C MET A 127 4.26 3.93 -3.55
N GLY A 128 4.13 2.80 -2.86
CA GLY A 128 2.87 2.06 -2.77
C GLY A 128 1.75 2.84 -2.11
N GLY A 129 2.06 3.69 -1.12
CA GLY A 129 1.09 4.62 -0.53
C GLY A 129 0.61 5.69 -1.51
N MET A 130 1.49 6.17 -2.40
CA MET A 130 1.11 7.03 -3.52
C MET A 130 0.13 6.31 -4.47
N TYR A 131 0.43 5.07 -4.82
CA TYR A 131 -0.47 4.27 -5.67
C TYR A 131 -1.78 3.88 -4.98
N ALA A 132 -1.77 3.66 -3.66
CA ALA A 132 -3.01 3.47 -2.90
C ALA A 132 -3.93 4.69 -2.96
N LEU A 133 -3.38 5.92 -2.87
CA LEU A 133 -4.15 7.17 -3.06
C LEU A 133 -4.72 7.30 -4.49
N LYS A 134 -3.96 6.91 -5.52
CA LYS A 134 -4.42 6.93 -6.92
C LYS A 134 -5.50 5.88 -7.15
N ALA A 135 -5.26 4.64 -6.72
CA ALA A 135 -6.17 3.53 -6.88
C ALA A 135 -7.50 3.70 -6.11
N ALA A 136 -7.47 4.45 -5.00
CA ALA A 136 -8.67 4.79 -4.23
C ALA A 136 -9.75 5.51 -5.07
N ALA A 137 -9.38 6.16 -6.17
CA ALA A 137 -10.30 6.91 -7.04
C ALA A 137 -10.83 6.08 -8.22
N THR A 138 -10.40 4.83 -8.41
CA THR A 138 -10.80 3.99 -9.56
C THR A 138 -12.20 3.39 -9.43
N GLY A 139 -12.73 3.34 -8.20
CA GLY A 139 -13.99 2.65 -7.89
C GLY A 139 -13.85 1.13 -7.75
N ARG A 140 -12.62 0.57 -7.86
CA ARG A 140 -12.38 -0.88 -7.72
C ARG A 140 -12.28 -1.32 -6.25
N PHE A 141 -11.83 -0.43 -5.39
CA PHE A 141 -11.57 -0.70 -3.97
C PHE A 141 -12.64 -0.10 -3.07
N ASP A 142 -13.02 -0.83 -2.02
CA ASP A 142 -14.01 -0.36 -1.04
C ASP A 142 -13.38 0.52 0.05
N ARG A 143 -12.07 0.37 0.31
CA ARG A 143 -11.28 1.17 1.24
C ARG A 143 -9.84 1.29 0.78
N ALA A 144 -9.18 2.38 1.19
CA ALA A 144 -7.76 2.56 0.93
C ALA A 144 -7.01 2.98 2.21
N VAL A 145 -5.79 2.45 2.39
CA VAL A 145 -4.87 2.88 3.44
C VAL A 145 -3.54 3.28 2.80
N ALA A 146 -3.12 4.51 3.02
CA ALA A 146 -1.88 5.04 2.48
C ALA A 146 -0.91 5.40 3.62
N PHE A 147 0.16 4.62 3.77
CA PHE A 147 1.26 4.94 4.68
C PHE A 147 2.30 5.80 4.00
N TYR A 148 2.47 7.03 4.48
CA TYR A 148 3.46 8.02 3.98
C TYR A 148 3.59 8.04 2.45
N GLY A 149 2.44 7.89 1.77
CA GLY A 149 2.35 7.99 0.32
C GLY A 149 2.53 9.43 -0.15
N MET A 150 3.33 9.65 -1.20
CA MET A 150 3.47 10.98 -1.77
C MET A 150 2.13 11.49 -2.29
N ILE A 151 1.70 12.63 -1.77
CA ILE A 151 0.44 13.31 -2.15
C ILE A 151 0.64 14.03 -3.49
N ARG A 152 1.85 14.49 -3.74
CA ARG A 152 2.31 15.00 -5.03
C ARG A 152 3.47 14.14 -5.51
N VAL A 153 3.57 13.97 -6.83
CA VAL A 153 4.69 13.27 -7.43
C VAL A 153 5.97 14.09 -7.21
N PRO A 154 6.99 13.54 -6.53
CA PRO A 154 8.26 14.23 -6.36
C PRO A 154 8.89 14.63 -7.71
N ASP A 155 9.57 15.77 -7.78
CA ASP A 155 10.14 16.28 -9.03
C ASP A 155 11.02 15.25 -9.75
N GLY A 156 11.81 14.48 -9.02
CA GLY A 156 12.66 13.42 -9.59
C GLY A 156 11.91 12.19 -10.12
N TRP A 157 10.62 12.06 -9.77
CA TRP A 157 9.75 10.96 -10.22
C TRP A 157 8.82 11.36 -11.35
N ARG A 158 8.71 12.64 -11.68
CA ARG A 158 7.79 13.11 -12.72
C ARG A 158 8.08 12.45 -14.06
N GLY A 159 7.05 11.84 -14.65
CA GLY A 159 7.03 11.17 -15.93
C GLY A 159 5.74 11.50 -16.68
N GLU A 160 5.73 11.24 -17.99
CA GLU A 160 4.57 11.56 -18.85
C GLU A 160 3.32 10.76 -18.47
N ALA A 161 3.51 9.52 -17.98
CA ALA A 161 2.43 8.60 -17.63
C ALA A 161 2.12 8.58 -16.12
N LEU A 162 2.63 9.55 -15.34
CA LEU A 162 2.42 9.66 -13.89
C LEU A 162 1.55 10.86 -13.55
N ALA A 163 0.32 10.59 -13.11
CA ALA A 163 -0.61 11.62 -12.63
C ALA A 163 -0.33 12.01 -11.17
N GLU A 164 -0.67 13.23 -10.80
CA GLU A 164 -0.62 13.70 -9.41
C GLU A 164 -1.74 13.05 -8.59
N PRO A 165 -1.47 12.35 -7.47
CA PRO A 165 -2.52 11.76 -6.62
C PRO A 165 -3.57 12.76 -6.17
N LEU A 166 -3.17 13.99 -5.89
CA LEU A 166 -4.05 15.06 -5.42
C LEU A 166 -5.15 15.42 -6.44
N THR A 167 -4.95 15.15 -7.74
CA THR A 167 -5.94 15.50 -8.78
C THR A 167 -7.25 14.71 -8.65
N THR A 168 -7.19 13.51 -8.10
CA THR A 168 -8.35 12.62 -7.91
C THR A 168 -8.77 12.48 -6.45
N ALA A 169 -8.05 13.12 -5.52
CA ALA A 169 -8.24 12.96 -4.09
C ALA A 169 -9.66 13.24 -3.58
N ALA A 170 -10.41 14.12 -4.23
CA ALA A 170 -11.80 14.41 -3.84
C ALA A 170 -12.78 13.25 -4.11
N ASN A 171 -12.42 12.32 -5.00
CA ASN A 171 -13.31 11.25 -5.50
C ASN A 171 -12.86 9.84 -5.08
N VAL A 172 -12.11 9.73 -4.00
CA VAL A 172 -11.60 8.45 -3.49
C VAL A 172 -12.70 7.66 -2.74
N CYS A 173 -12.55 6.33 -2.63
CA CYS A 173 -13.30 5.54 -1.65
C CYS A 173 -12.94 5.97 -0.21
N PRO A 174 -13.61 5.47 0.83
CA PRO A 174 -13.17 5.66 2.22
C PRO A 174 -11.66 5.44 2.36
N THR A 175 -10.92 6.44 2.87
CA THR A 175 -9.45 6.42 2.84
C THR A 175 -8.85 6.88 4.16
N LEU A 176 -7.91 6.09 4.68
CA LEU A 176 -7.05 6.43 5.81
C LEU A 176 -5.63 6.75 5.30
N ALA A 177 -5.19 7.98 5.48
CA ALA A 177 -3.83 8.40 5.11
C ALA A 177 -3.00 8.72 6.36
N ILE A 178 -1.85 8.07 6.49
CA ILE A 178 -0.99 8.10 7.67
C ILE A 178 0.36 8.68 7.28
N PHE A 179 0.79 9.74 7.97
CA PHE A 179 2.02 10.47 7.65
C PHE A 179 2.91 10.69 8.87
N GLY A 180 4.20 10.87 8.61
CA GLY A 180 5.15 11.40 9.59
C GLY A 180 5.23 12.92 9.52
N GLY A 181 5.20 13.60 10.68
CA GLY A 181 5.29 15.06 10.73
C GLY A 181 6.68 15.63 10.40
N ALA A 182 7.71 14.78 10.38
CA ALA A 182 9.08 15.13 9.99
C ALA A 182 9.49 14.51 8.63
N ASP A 183 8.52 13.96 7.89
CA ASP A 183 8.76 13.33 6.60
C ASP A 183 8.98 14.36 5.50
N ALA A 184 10.18 14.38 4.93
CA ALA A 184 10.54 15.30 3.85
C ALA A 184 9.83 14.99 2.50
N PHE A 185 9.35 13.75 2.30
CA PHE A 185 8.62 13.36 1.09
C PHE A 185 7.14 13.77 1.12
N THR A 186 6.60 14.08 2.31
CA THR A 186 5.21 14.49 2.50
C THR A 186 5.13 15.78 3.33
N PRO A 187 5.56 16.92 2.76
CA PRO A 187 5.61 18.19 3.48
C PRO A 187 4.22 18.62 3.96
N ALA A 188 4.18 19.36 5.06
CA ALA A 188 2.93 19.81 5.69
C ALA A 188 1.95 20.49 4.72
N ALA A 189 2.45 21.25 3.74
CA ALA A 189 1.62 21.90 2.74
C ALA A 189 0.85 20.90 1.85
N ASP A 190 1.44 19.74 1.55
CA ASP A 190 0.77 18.70 0.78
C ASP A 190 -0.26 17.96 1.62
N ILE A 191 0.06 17.70 2.89
CA ILE A 191 -0.90 17.11 3.86
C ILE A 191 -2.10 18.04 4.04
N ASP A 192 -1.89 19.35 4.14
CA ASP A 192 -2.98 20.32 4.26
C ASP A 192 -3.80 20.42 2.97
N ALA A 193 -3.18 20.27 1.80
CA ALA A 193 -3.91 20.19 0.53
C ALA A 193 -4.79 18.92 0.46
N LEU A 194 -4.31 17.78 0.95
CA LEU A 194 -5.09 16.54 1.03
C LEU A 194 -6.28 16.69 2.00
N ARG A 195 -6.06 17.29 3.19
CA ARG A 195 -7.12 17.59 4.14
C ARG A 195 -8.18 18.52 3.53
N ALA A 196 -7.75 19.50 2.75
CA ALA A 196 -8.66 20.40 2.08
C ALA A 196 -9.49 19.69 1.00
N ALA A 197 -8.90 18.74 0.26
CA ALA A 197 -9.61 17.91 -0.72
C ALA A 197 -10.66 16.99 -0.05
N TRP A 198 -10.45 16.60 1.20
CA TRP A 198 -11.36 15.76 1.99
C TRP A 198 -12.27 16.55 2.93
N ALA A 199 -12.30 17.87 2.83
CA ALA A 199 -13.15 18.68 3.70
C ALA A 199 -14.63 18.30 3.56
N GLY A 200 -15.26 17.96 4.70
CA GLY A 200 -16.66 17.51 4.74
C GLY A 200 -16.88 16.02 4.43
N ARG A 201 -15.81 15.24 4.31
CA ARG A 201 -15.87 13.77 4.18
C ARG A 201 -15.57 13.11 5.51
N ASP A 202 -16.56 12.43 6.09
CA ASP A 202 -16.43 11.70 7.36
C ASP A 202 -15.80 10.31 7.18
N ASP A 203 -15.66 9.85 5.94
CA ASP A 203 -15.10 8.56 5.55
C ASP A 203 -13.61 8.64 5.11
N CYS A 204 -13.01 9.84 5.19
CA CYS A 204 -11.60 10.05 4.89
C CYS A 204 -10.88 10.67 6.09
N GLU A 205 -9.78 10.07 6.53
CA GLU A 205 -9.01 10.48 7.69
C GLU A 205 -7.52 10.71 7.34
N VAL A 206 -6.96 11.79 7.89
CA VAL A 206 -5.52 12.09 7.84
C VAL A 206 -4.93 12.05 9.24
N VAL A 207 -4.07 11.08 9.50
CA VAL A 207 -3.32 10.93 10.76
C VAL A 207 -1.88 11.37 10.56
N VAL A 208 -1.35 12.19 11.49
CA VAL A 208 0.05 12.65 11.45
C VAL A 208 0.72 12.37 12.78
N TYR A 209 1.82 11.63 12.75
CA TYR A 209 2.66 11.35 13.91
C TYR A 209 3.79 12.38 13.99
N ALA A 210 3.70 13.26 14.98
CA ALA A 210 4.67 14.34 15.18
C ALA A 210 6.09 13.78 15.39
N GLY A 211 7.07 14.30 14.64
CA GLY A 211 8.47 13.87 14.70
C GLY A 211 8.78 12.50 14.08
N ALA A 212 7.79 11.79 13.52
CA ALA A 212 8.04 10.61 12.72
C ALA A 212 8.57 10.98 11.34
N GLU A 213 9.60 10.27 10.89
CA GLU A 213 10.20 10.41 9.57
C GLU A 213 9.58 9.42 8.58
N HIS A 214 10.01 9.48 7.31
CA HIS A 214 9.55 8.58 6.26
C HIS A 214 9.84 7.10 6.59
N GLY A 215 8.83 6.24 6.45
CA GLY A 215 8.99 4.79 6.62
C GLY A 215 9.05 4.33 8.08
N PHE A 216 8.42 5.04 9.01
CA PHE A 216 8.47 4.76 10.44
C PHE A 216 7.66 3.52 10.90
N VAL A 217 6.88 2.87 10.02
CA VAL A 217 5.90 1.85 10.42
C VAL A 217 6.32 0.42 10.08
N HIS A 218 6.61 0.12 8.81
CA HIS A 218 6.55 -1.25 8.28
C HIS A 218 7.84 -2.06 8.41
N ASP A 219 8.95 -1.43 8.70
CA ASP A 219 10.27 -2.06 8.79
C ASP A 219 10.94 -1.72 10.12
N ALA A 220 10.94 -2.67 11.03
CA ALA A 220 11.48 -2.49 12.39
C ALA A 220 13.00 -2.32 12.43
N ASP A 221 13.71 -2.72 11.37
CA ASP A 221 15.16 -2.62 11.28
C ASP A 221 15.62 -1.23 10.76
N ARG A 222 14.69 -0.39 10.32
CA ARG A 222 15.03 0.98 9.86
C ARG A 222 15.28 1.92 11.03
N PRO A 223 16.28 2.82 10.92
CA PRO A 223 16.50 3.85 11.94
C PRO A 223 15.30 4.78 12.17
N ALA A 224 14.46 4.97 11.15
CA ALA A 224 13.24 5.78 11.22
C ALA A 224 12.08 5.07 11.95
N HIS A 225 12.20 3.77 12.28
CA HIS A 225 11.12 3.02 12.91
C HIS A 225 10.78 3.57 14.30
N ARG A 226 9.48 3.72 14.56
CA ARG A 226 8.95 4.22 15.83
C ARG A 226 7.89 3.24 16.36
N ALA A 227 8.30 2.36 17.26
CA ALA A 227 7.51 1.21 17.70
C ALA A 227 6.11 1.59 18.21
N ASP A 228 5.99 2.63 19.05
CA ASP A 228 4.70 3.06 19.61
C ASP A 228 3.79 3.68 18.54
N ASP A 229 4.36 4.54 17.68
CA ASP A 229 3.62 5.17 16.57
C ASP A 229 3.21 4.12 15.52
N ALA A 230 4.08 3.16 15.24
CA ALA A 230 3.77 2.04 14.35
C ALA A 230 2.64 1.17 14.91
N ALA A 231 2.66 0.90 16.21
CA ALA A 231 1.62 0.13 16.89
C ALA A 231 0.26 0.83 16.81
N ASP A 232 0.19 2.14 17.07
CA ASP A 232 -1.05 2.91 16.94
C ASP A 232 -1.52 2.99 15.48
N ALA A 233 -0.60 3.20 14.53
CA ALA A 233 -0.92 3.24 13.10
C ALA A 233 -1.52 1.93 12.59
N TRP A 234 -0.98 0.79 13.03
CA TRP A 234 -1.56 -0.52 12.69
C TRP A 234 -2.92 -0.75 13.37
N SER A 235 -3.10 -0.31 14.62
CA SER A 235 -4.40 -0.39 15.30
C SER A 235 -5.48 0.35 14.53
N ARG A 236 -5.20 1.58 14.14
CA ARG A 236 -6.10 2.38 13.30
C ARG A 236 -6.38 1.71 11.97
N THR A 237 -5.35 1.13 11.34
CA THR A 237 -5.49 0.43 10.07
C THR A 237 -6.42 -0.77 10.18
N LEU A 238 -6.23 -1.64 11.18
CA LEU A 238 -7.07 -2.82 11.37
C LEU A 238 -8.51 -2.44 11.71
N ALA A 239 -8.69 -1.43 12.57
CA ALA A 239 -10.02 -0.88 12.89
C ALA A 239 -10.70 -0.31 11.63
N PHE A 240 -9.98 0.48 10.84
CA PHE A 240 -10.48 1.05 9.60
C PHE A 240 -10.84 -0.03 8.58
N LEU A 241 -10.07 -1.12 8.49
CA LEU A 241 -10.37 -2.27 7.66
C LEU A 241 -11.48 -3.16 8.22
N GLY A 242 -11.89 -3.00 9.49
CA GLY A 242 -12.95 -3.79 10.14
C GLY A 242 -12.52 -5.23 10.44
N VAL A 243 -11.27 -5.45 10.81
CA VAL A 243 -10.66 -6.78 11.02
C VAL A 243 -9.92 -6.89 12.37
N GLU A 244 -10.38 -6.23 13.38
CA GLU A 244 -9.85 -6.30 14.77
C GLU A 244 -9.90 -7.72 15.36
#